data_09255fe374f4c5dd534f0562cc260a23
#
_entry.id   09255fe374f4c5dd534f0562cc260a23
#
_cell.length_a   1.000
_cell.length_b   1.000
_cell.length_c   1.000
_cell.angle_alpha   90.00
_cell.angle_beta   90.00
_cell.angle_gamma   90.00
#
_symmetry.space_group_name_H-M   'P 1'
#
loop_
_entity.id
_entity.type
_entity.pdbx_description
1 polymer ?
#
loop_
_entity_poly.entity_id
_entity_poly.type
_entity_poly.pdbx_seq_one_letter_code
_entity_poly.pdbx_strand_id
1 'polypeptide(L)'
;MNKIVIATIFTCLLCIFKTQAQTRTFEVRHNVPLDSIRLSDPAILADQKTKMYYMTGTGGMMWRSPDLKLWEGPYRVTEFDKDSWMGSHPMIWAAELHQTGDGWYYYFATFTNREVKIDTVRGNVIERRACQVLRSDNPMGPYHTFGDATYLPAYRPTLDGTFWRDTDNKPYMVFCGEWLQNWNGTIEKIELKPDFSGTVGEPKVLFRASDSPWSREKDSDGNITWNKVTDGPWLFLTGTGRLGMLWTSWVFGEYTQGVAYSESGTLDGPWIQEPNPITPPNFGHSMLFQRFDGQWMMSIHSHANDSKGRTVRIPHLFEVDLSGDKLIIK
;
A
#
# COMPACT_ATOMS: atom_id res chain seq x y z
N MET A 1 -60.28 -10.44 58.11
CA MET A 1 -59.58 -9.36 57.35
C MET A 1 -58.48 -9.99 56.55
N ASN A 2 -58.76 -10.34 55.30
CA ASN A 2 -57.78 -11.01 54.41
C ASN A 2 -57.10 -9.91 53.58
N LYS A 3 -55.77 -9.84 53.69
CA LYS A 3 -54.96 -8.98 52.84
C LYS A 3 -54.53 -9.78 51.59
N ILE A 4 -54.98 -9.36 50.43
CA ILE A 4 -54.58 -9.86 49.12
C ILE A 4 -53.30 -9.13 48.76
N VAL A 5 -52.21 -9.88 48.55
CA VAL A 5 -50.95 -9.39 48.00
C VAL A 5 -50.98 -9.61 46.50
N ILE A 6 -51.01 -8.49 45.71
CA ILE A 6 -50.89 -8.54 44.25
C ILE A 6 -49.41 -8.50 43.93
N ALA A 7 -48.87 -9.59 43.38
CA ALA A 7 -47.54 -9.63 42.83
C ALA A 7 -47.56 -9.17 41.36
N THR A 8 -46.95 -8.01 41.09
CA THR A 8 -46.80 -7.48 39.73
C THR A 8 -45.55 -8.11 39.12
N ILE A 9 -45.76 -8.99 38.13
CA ILE A 9 -44.66 -9.58 37.33
C ILE A 9 -44.25 -8.54 36.28
N PHE A 10 -43.03 -7.99 36.43
CA PHE A 10 -42.37 -7.17 35.43
C PHE A 10 -41.68 -8.08 34.40
N THR A 11 -42.29 -8.22 33.24
CA THR A 11 -41.70 -8.96 32.11
C THR A 11 -40.73 -8.01 31.40
N CYS A 12 -39.44 -8.17 31.66
CA CYS A 12 -38.38 -7.48 30.89
C CYS A 12 -38.29 -8.09 29.47
N LEU A 13 -38.84 -7.39 28.48
CA LEU A 13 -38.58 -7.70 27.07
C LEU A 13 -37.15 -7.25 26.74
N LEU A 14 -36.21 -8.19 26.73
CA LEU A 14 -34.88 -7.98 26.13
C LEU A 14 -35.02 -7.92 24.61
N CYS A 15 -35.12 -6.72 24.07
CA CYS A 15 -34.94 -6.49 22.66
C CYS A 15 -33.44 -6.76 22.30
N ILE A 16 -33.15 -7.94 21.83
CA ILE A 16 -31.87 -8.27 21.21
C ILE A 16 -31.85 -7.58 19.84
N PHE A 17 -31.30 -6.37 19.77
CA PHE A 17 -30.92 -5.77 18.50
C PHE A 17 -29.72 -6.57 17.94
N LYS A 18 -30.00 -7.54 17.07
CA LYS A 18 -29.00 -8.06 16.16
C LYS A 18 -28.62 -6.93 15.20
N THR A 19 -27.56 -6.22 15.49
CA THR A 19 -26.86 -5.40 14.46
C THR A 19 -26.33 -6.35 13.41
N GLN A 20 -27.11 -6.58 12.35
CA GLN A 20 -26.57 -7.14 11.12
C GLN A 20 -25.55 -6.13 10.60
N ALA A 21 -24.27 -6.50 10.63
CA ALA A 21 -23.25 -5.80 9.89
C ALA A 21 -23.71 -5.79 8.42
N GLN A 22 -24.10 -4.64 7.96
CA GLN A 22 -24.55 -4.44 6.58
C GLN A 22 -23.29 -4.62 5.71
N THR A 23 -23.14 -5.78 5.12
CA THR A 23 -22.10 -6.05 4.13
C THR A 23 -22.34 -5.06 2.99
N ARG A 24 -21.50 -4.02 2.88
CA ARG A 24 -21.57 -3.09 1.75
C ARG A 24 -21.29 -3.91 0.49
N THR A 25 -22.33 -4.22 -0.26
CA THR A 25 -22.22 -4.73 -1.63
C THR A 25 -21.76 -3.56 -2.49
N PHE A 26 -20.53 -3.63 -2.99
CA PHE A 26 -20.06 -2.67 -3.99
C PHE A 26 -20.69 -3.04 -5.31
N GLU A 27 -21.45 -2.12 -5.89
CA GLU A 27 -21.96 -2.27 -7.25
C GLU A 27 -20.82 -2.03 -8.25
N VAL A 28 -20.62 -2.97 -9.15
CA VAL A 28 -19.66 -2.81 -10.24
C VAL A 28 -20.17 -1.74 -11.21
N ARG A 29 -19.35 -0.75 -11.44
CA ARG A 29 -19.63 0.35 -12.37
C ARG A 29 -18.84 0.14 -13.66
N HIS A 30 -19.42 0.53 -14.78
CA HIS A 30 -18.83 0.42 -16.11
C HIS A 30 -18.55 1.80 -16.70
N ASN A 31 -17.57 1.88 -17.58
CA ASN A 31 -17.18 3.11 -18.29
C ASN A 31 -16.90 4.30 -17.33
N VAL A 32 -16.21 4.03 -16.23
CA VAL A 32 -15.87 5.04 -15.23
C VAL A 32 -14.57 5.74 -15.66
N PRO A 33 -14.59 7.07 -15.89
CA PRO A 33 -13.35 7.82 -16.13
C PRO A 33 -12.41 7.74 -14.92
N LEU A 34 -11.09 7.78 -15.15
CA LEU A 34 -10.09 7.66 -14.09
C LEU A 34 -10.27 8.71 -12.98
N ASP A 35 -10.52 9.95 -13.34
CA ASP A 35 -10.73 11.08 -12.41
C ASP A 35 -11.99 10.96 -11.54
N SER A 36 -12.91 10.10 -11.93
CA SER A 36 -14.13 9.76 -11.17
C SER A 36 -13.94 8.62 -10.17
N ILE A 37 -12.80 7.96 -10.20
CA ILE A 37 -12.40 6.93 -9.22
C ILE A 37 -11.84 7.63 -7.97
N ARG A 38 -12.11 7.07 -6.80
CA ARG A 38 -11.53 7.50 -5.52
C ARG A 38 -10.70 6.35 -5.00
N LEU A 39 -9.38 6.49 -5.14
CA LEU A 39 -8.42 5.44 -4.83
C LEU A 39 -7.11 6.05 -4.34
N SER A 40 -6.63 5.61 -3.17
CA SER A 40 -5.27 5.84 -2.71
C SER A 40 -4.34 4.78 -3.28
N ASP A 41 -3.08 5.14 -3.47
CA ASP A 41 -1.98 4.20 -3.74
C ASP A 41 -2.23 3.36 -5.00
N PRO A 42 -2.56 4.00 -6.15
CA PRO A 42 -2.96 3.27 -7.35
C PRO A 42 -1.76 2.52 -7.97
N ALA A 43 -1.82 1.19 -7.93
CA ALA A 43 -0.87 0.30 -8.59
C ALA A 43 -1.50 -0.32 -9.83
N ILE A 44 -0.80 -0.29 -10.96
CA ILE A 44 -1.31 -0.80 -12.23
C ILE A 44 -0.40 -1.89 -12.79
N LEU A 45 -1.00 -3.04 -13.06
CA LEU A 45 -0.39 -4.12 -13.86
C LEU A 45 -0.91 -4.05 -15.29
N ALA A 46 -0.03 -3.95 -16.27
CA ALA A 46 -0.33 -4.14 -17.69
C ALA A 46 -0.13 -5.62 -18.05
N ASP A 47 -1.21 -6.39 -18.04
CA ASP A 47 -1.13 -7.83 -18.26
C ASP A 47 -1.08 -8.17 -19.75
N GLN A 48 0.07 -8.68 -20.20
CA GLN A 48 0.31 -9.04 -21.61
C GLN A 48 -0.57 -10.21 -22.09
N LYS A 49 -1.00 -11.07 -21.17
CA LYS A 49 -1.81 -12.25 -21.50
C LYS A 49 -3.26 -11.86 -21.85
N THR A 50 -3.87 -11.00 -21.05
CA THR A 50 -5.26 -10.58 -21.23
C THR A 50 -5.41 -9.30 -22.05
N LYS A 51 -4.31 -8.56 -22.28
CA LYS A 51 -4.30 -7.22 -22.88
C LYS A 51 -5.16 -6.21 -22.12
N MET A 52 -5.22 -6.37 -20.80
CA MET A 52 -5.95 -5.49 -19.89
C MET A 52 -4.99 -4.85 -18.88
N TYR A 53 -5.35 -3.67 -18.43
CA TYR A 53 -4.75 -3.02 -17.29
C TYR A 53 -5.58 -3.31 -16.04
N TYR A 54 -4.93 -3.72 -14.97
CA TYR A 54 -5.54 -4.00 -13.68
C TYR A 54 -5.02 -3.01 -12.66
N MET A 55 -5.90 -2.22 -12.03
CA MET A 55 -5.54 -1.22 -11.03
C MET A 55 -6.12 -1.62 -9.68
N THR A 56 -5.28 -1.61 -8.66
CA THR A 56 -5.65 -1.78 -7.26
C THR A 56 -4.99 -0.71 -6.39
N GLY A 57 -5.18 -0.76 -5.09
CA GLY A 57 -4.62 0.18 -4.13
C GLY A 57 -5.25 0.01 -2.76
N THR A 58 -5.28 1.06 -1.94
CA THR A 58 -5.90 1.01 -0.62
C THR A 58 -7.40 0.69 -0.73
N GLY A 59 -7.85 -0.22 0.15
CA GLY A 59 -9.16 -0.85 0.10
C GLY A 59 -9.16 -2.21 -0.59
N GLY A 60 -8.11 -2.53 -1.35
CA GLY A 60 -7.86 -3.85 -1.92
C GLY A 60 -8.81 -4.27 -3.05
N MET A 61 -9.58 -3.32 -3.58
CA MET A 61 -10.52 -3.58 -4.67
C MET A 61 -9.82 -3.44 -6.02
N MET A 62 -10.28 -4.22 -7.01
CA MET A 62 -9.72 -4.23 -8.35
C MET A 62 -10.58 -3.42 -9.33
N TRP A 63 -9.91 -2.68 -10.19
CA TRP A 63 -10.45 -2.06 -11.38
C TRP A 63 -9.73 -2.61 -12.61
N ARG A 64 -10.42 -2.71 -13.75
CA ARG A 64 -9.81 -3.13 -15.02
C ARG A 64 -10.15 -2.16 -16.14
N SER A 65 -9.24 -2.02 -17.10
CA SER A 65 -9.40 -1.15 -18.26
C SER A 65 -8.65 -1.72 -19.47
N PRO A 66 -9.17 -1.61 -20.70
CA PRO A 66 -8.44 -1.95 -21.90
C PRO A 66 -7.53 -0.80 -22.39
N ASP A 67 -7.75 0.45 -21.96
CA ASP A 67 -7.20 1.64 -22.57
C ASP A 67 -6.69 2.71 -21.60
N LEU A 68 -6.75 2.46 -20.26
CA LEU A 68 -6.41 3.38 -19.18
C LEU A 68 -7.35 4.60 -19.04
N LYS A 69 -8.35 4.75 -19.90
CA LYS A 69 -9.29 5.88 -19.91
C LYS A 69 -10.59 5.56 -19.20
N LEU A 70 -11.19 4.44 -19.58
CA LEU A 70 -12.44 3.96 -19.02
C LEU A 70 -12.23 2.67 -18.24
N TRP A 71 -12.72 2.66 -17.02
CA TRP A 71 -12.52 1.60 -16.05
C TRP A 71 -13.82 0.90 -15.67
N GLU A 72 -13.70 -0.36 -15.32
CA GLU A 72 -14.78 -1.19 -14.80
C GLU A 72 -14.37 -1.70 -13.41
N GLY A 73 -15.25 -1.58 -12.43
CA GLY A 73 -15.02 -1.95 -11.02
C GLY A 73 -15.89 -1.11 -10.06
N PRO A 74 -15.65 -1.22 -8.75
CA PRO A 74 -14.62 -2.05 -8.10
C PRO A 74 -15.06 -3.51 -7.96
N TYR A 75 -14.10 -4.43 -8.05
CA TYR A 75 -14.29 -5.86 -7.82
C TYR A 75 -13.60 -6.29 -6.52
N ARG A 76 -14.24 -7.14 -5.75
CA ARG A 76 -13.58 -7.85 -4.64
C ARG A 76 -12.80 -9.01 -5.24
N VAL A 77 -11.50 -9.06 -4.98
CA VAL A 77 -10.58 -10.04 -5.56
C VAL A 77 -9.84 -10.89 -4.53
N THR A 78 -10.07 -10.64 -3.24
CA THR A 78 -9.37 -11.35 -2.15
C THR A 78 -10.34 -12.16 -1.30
N GLU A 79 -9.89 -13.32 -0.86
CA GLU A 79 -10.58 -14.17 0.11
C GLU A 79 -9.64 -14.48 1.29
N PHE A 80 -10.15 -14.35 2.53
CA PHE A 80 -9.37 -14.50 3.74
C PHE A 80 -9.90 -15.65 4.59
N ASP A 81 -8.98 -16.47 5.08
CA ASP A 81 -9.28 -17.41 6.13
C ASP A 81 -9.46 -16.65 7.45
N LYS A 82 -10.60 -16.88 8.12
CA LYS A 82 -10.91 -16.29 9.43
C LYS A 82 -9.88 -16.64 10.52
N ASP A 83 -9.22 -17.78 10.38
CA ASP A 83 -8.23 -18.27 11.33
C ASP A 83 -6.80 -17.77 11.00
N SER A 84 -6.64 -17.01 9.90
CA SER A 84 -5.38 -16.33 9.59
C SER A 84 -5.10 -15.18 10.57
N TRP A 85 -3.84 -14.78 10.69
CA TRP A 85 -3.46 -13.62 11.51
C TRP A 85 -4.16 -12.32 11.10
N MET A 86 -4.57 -12.22 9.85
CA MET A 86 -5.27 -11.05 9.29
C MET A 86 -6.74 -10.97 9.73
N GLY A 87 -7.33 -12.11 10.20
CA GLY A 87 -8.76 -12.24 10.43
C GLY A 87 -9.57 -12.30 9.14
N SER A 88 -10.89 -12.38 9.26
CA SER A 88 -11.80 -12.53 8.12
C SER A 88 -12.04 -11.23 7.32
N HIS A 89 -11.76 -10.07 7.91
CA HIS A 89 -12.05 -8.76 7.34
C HIS A 89 -10.92 -7.75 7.60
N PRO A 90 -9.69 -8.02 7.13
CA PRO A 90 -8.59 -7.10 7.34
C PRO A 90 -8.83 -5.76 6.63
N MET A 91 -8.31 -4.69 7.20
CA MET A 91 -8.12 -3.47 6.45
C MET A 91 -6.94 -3.67 5.51
N ILE A 92 -7.10 -3.29 4.24
CA ILE A 92 -6.07 -3.45 3.20
C ILE A 92 -5.57 -2.07 2.80
N TRP A 93 -4.24 -1.88 2.80
CA TRP A 93 -3.59 -0.67 2.31
C TRP A 93 -2.60 -1.02 1.21
N ALA A 94 -2.40 -0.06 0.31
CA ALA A 94 -1.38 -0.06 -0.73
C ALA A 94 -1.21 -1.43 -1.42
N ALA A 95 -2.30 -1.95 -1.97
CA ALA A 95 -2.26 -3.22 -2.68
C ALA A 95 -1.64 -3.06 -4.06
N GLU A 96 -0.80 -4.02 -4.45
CA GLU A 96 -0.08 -4.08 -5.71
C GLU A 96 -0.25 -5.44 -6.38
N LEU A 97 -0.16 -5.46 -7.72
CA LEU A 97 -0.11 -6.70 -8.49
C LEU A 97 1.24 -6.87 -9.16
N HIS A 98 1.80 -8.06 -9.03
CA HIS A 98 3.05 -8.44 -9.67
C HIS A 98 2.92 -9.76 -10.44
N GLN A 99 3.68 -9.89 -11.52
CA GLN A 99 3.92 -11.13 -12.27
C GLN A 99 5.42 -11.40 -12.37
N THR A 100 5.83 -12.65 -12.22
CA THR A 100 7.23 -13.06 -12.31
C THR A 100 7.53 -14.02 -13.45
N GLY A 101 6.52 -14.29 -14.30
CA GLY A 101 6.66 -15.20 -15.44
C GLY A 101 6.43 -16.68 -15.12
N ASP A 102 6.09 -17.02 -13.89
CA ASP A 102 5.80 -18.38 -13.42
C ASP A 102 4.34 -18.81 -13.59
N GLY A 103 3.51 -17.93 -14.15
CA GLY A 103 2.09 -18.16 -14.37
C GLY A 103 1.16 -17.71 -13.26
N TRP A 104 1.71 -17.28 -12.12
CA TRP A 104 0.97 -16.74 -11.00
C TRP A 104 0.88 -15.21 -11.03
N TYR A 105 -0.19 -14.68 -10.45
CA TYR A 105 -0.36 -13.28 -10.08
C TYR A 105 -0.19 -13.17 -8.58
N TYR A 106 0.68 -12.26 -8.15
CA TYR A 106 0.99 -12.02 -6.76
C TYR A 106 0.42 -10.68 -6.31
N TYR A 107 -0.34 -10.72 -5.23
CA TYR A 107 -0.99 -9.56 -4.64
C TYR A 107 -0.25 -9.21 -3.36
N PHE A 108 0.58 -8.19 -3.43
CA PHE A 108 1.30 -7.62 -2.30
C PHE A 108 0.42 -6.57 -1.64
N ALA A 109 0.25 -6.59 -0.33
CA ALA A 109 -0.50 -5.56 0.36
C ALA A 109 -0.13 -5.51 1.85
N THR A 110 -0.46 -4.39 2.47
CA THR A 110 -0.49 -4.23 3.92
C THR A 110 -1.86 -4.68 4.44
N PHE A 111 -1.86 -5.60 5.38
CA PHE A 111 -3.07 -6.07 6.06
C PHE A 111 -3.06 -5.63 7.52
N THR A 112 -4.18 -5.12 8.02
CA THR A 112 -4.35 -4.76 9.42
C THR A 112 -5.49 -5.57 10.03
N ASN A 113 -5.17 -6.36 11.05
CA ASN A 113 -6.16 -6.98 11.92
C ASN A 113 -6.49 -6.02 13.07
N ARG A 114 -7.62 -5.33 12.98
CA ARG A 114 -8.06 -4.31 13.94
C ARG A 114 -8.49 -4.89 15.30
N GLU A 115 -8.70 -6.20 15.37
CA GLU A 115 -9.08 -6.88 16.61
C GLU A 115 -7.86 -7.21 17.49
N VAL A 116 -6.66 -7.22 16.91
CA VAL A 116 -5.41 -7.54 17.60
C VAL A 116 -4.59 -6.27 17.83
N LYS A 117 -4.48 -5.88 19.10
CA LYS A 117 -3.62 -4.78 19.56
C LYS A 117 -2.26 -5.34 19.94
N ILE A 118 -1.18 -4.75 19.45
CA ILE A 118 0.19 -5.19 19.74
C ILE A 118 0.93 -4.22 20.68
N ASP A 119 0.51 -2.93 20.72
CA ASP A 119 1.18 -1.93 21.52
C ASP A 119 0.28 -0.69 21.74
N THR A 120 0.72 0.22 22.60
CA THR A 120 0.15 1.58 22.72
C THR A 120 1.30 2.57 22.90
N VAL A 121 1.49 3.44 21.93
CA VAL A 121 2.58 4.41 21.89
C VAL A 121 2.01 5.83 21.87
N ARG A 122 2.36 6.66 22.86
CA ARG A 122 1.91 8.06 22.98
C ARG A 122 0.40 8.22 22.82
N GLY A 123 -0.37 7.29 23.41
CA GLY A 123 -1.83 7.28 23.36
C GLY A 123 -2.44 6.70 22.07
N ASN A 124 -1.62 6.35 21.08
CA ASN A 124 -2.07 5.67 19.86
C ASN A 124 -2.02 4.17 20.06
N VAL A 125 -3.14 3.51 19.80
CA VAL A 125 -3.20 2.05 19.77
C VAL A 125 -2.56 1.56 18.49
N ILE A 126 -1.61 0.64 18.62
CA ILE A 126 -0.95 -0.01 17.50
C ILE A 126 -1.66 -1.35 17.27
N GLU A 127 -2.38 -1.45 16.15
CA GLU A 127 -3.02 -2.68 15.69
C GLU A 127 -1.99 -3.58 14.99
N ARG A 128 -2.24 -4.89 14.95
CA ARG A 128 -1.39 -5.81 14.21
C ARG A 128 -1.48 -5.51 12.71
N ARG A 129 -0.37 -5.10 12.14
CA ARG A 129 -0.24 -4.71 10.73
C ARG A 129 1.05 -5.27 10.15
N ALA A 130 0.96 -5.87 8.97
CA ALA A 130 2.12 -6.35 8.25
C ALA A 130 1.85 -6.48 6.75
N CYS A 131 2.92 -6.43 5.96
CA CYS A 131 2.87 -6.79 4.56
C CYS A 131 2.77 -8.30 4.40
N GLN A 132 1.98 -8.75 3.46
CA GLN A 132 1.90 -10.15 3.05
C GLN A 132 1.59 -10.28 1.58
N VAL A 133 1.94 -11.44 1.01
CA VAL A 133 1.67 -11.80 -0.37
C VAL A 133 0.53 -12.81 -0.41
N LEU A 134 -0.43 -12.56 -1.28
CA LEU A 134 -1.46 -13.52 -1.70
C LEU A 134 -1.18 -13.90 -3.15
N ARG A 135 -1.74 -15.01 -3.64
CA ARG A 135 -1.60 -15.39 -5.05
C ARG A 135 -2.90 -15.90 -5.66
N SER A 136 -2.98 -15.80 -6.99
CA SER A 136 -4.04 -16.36 -7.82
C SER A 136 -3.46 -16.76 -9.19
N ASP A 137 -4.11 -17.67 -9.90
CA ASP A 137 -3.83 -17.98 -11.30
C ASP A 137 -4.57 -17.03 -12.27
N ASN A 138 -5.39 -16.15 -11.73
CA ASN A 138 -6.21 -15.19 -12.48
C ASN A 138 -5.96 -13.76 -11.96
N PRO A 139 -5.76 -12.75 -12.84
CA PRO A 139 -5.54 -11.35 -12.41
C PRO A 139 -6.74 -10.76 -11.65
N MET A 140 -7.95 -11.30 -11.86
CA MET A 140 -9.15 -10.90 -11.13
C MET A 140 -9.40 -11.73 -9.88
N GLY A 141 -8.45 -12.56 -9.44
CA GLY A 141 -8.56 -13.40 -8.26
C GLY A 141 -9.49 -14.61 -8.43
N PRO A 142 -9.94 -15.22 -7.33
CA PRO A 142 -9.67 -14.80 -5.96
C PRO A 142 -8.20 -15.00 -5.56
N TYR A 143 -7.67 -14.03 -4.80
CA TYR A 143 -6.34 -14.10 -4.22
C TYR A 143 -6.43 -14.72 -2.83
N HIS A 144 -5.62 -15.74 -2.57
CA HIS A 144 -5.60 -16.50 -1.33
C HIS A 144 -4.24 -16.42 -0.66
N THR A 145 -4.23 -16.58 0.66
CA THR A 145 -3.00 -16.84 1.40
C THR A 145 -2.36 -18.15 0.98
N PHE A 146 -1.04 -18.18 1.00
CA PHE A 146 -0.25 -19.39 0.80
C PHE A 146 1.06 -19.27 1.60
N GLY A 147 1.67 -20.42 1.92
CA GLY A 147 2.93 -20.44 2.67
C GLY A 147 2.78 -20.02 4.12
N ASP A 148 3.78 -19.30 4.65
CA ASP A 148 3.87 -18.98 6.08
C ASP A 148 2.79 -17.97 6.53
N ALA A 149 2.35 -18.11 7.77
CA ALA A 149 1.24 -17.33 8.32
C ALA A 149 1.54 -15.82 8.45
N THR A 150 2.80 -15.43 8.50
CA THR A 150 3.23 -14.02 8.55
C THR A 150 4.55 -13.86 7.82
N TYR A 151 4.67 -12.75 7.05
CA TYR A 151 5.88 -12.42 6.29
C TYR A 151 6.84 -11.55 7.08
N LEU A 152 6.39 -10.83 8.10
CA LEU A 152 7.16 -9.85 8.83
C LEU A 152 6.90 -9.93 10.33
N PRO A 153 7.79 -9.37 11.17
CA PRO A 153 7.66 -9.44 12.62
C PRO A 153 6.30 -8.97 13.13
N ALA A 154 5.67 -9.78 13.99
CA ALA A 154 4.34 -9.48 14.51
C ALA A 154 4.32 -8.38 15.58
N TYR A 155 5.49 -7.99 16.10
CA TYR A 155 5.65 -7.04 17.21
C TYR A 155 5.76 -5.57 16.78
N ARG A 156 5.86 -5.31 15.48
CA ARG A 156 5.88 -3.95 14.94
C ARG A 156 5.13 -3.85 13.62
N PRO A 157 4.46 -2.71 13.36
CA PRO A 157 3.79 -2.49 12.09
C PRO A 157 4.80 -2.30 10.96
N THR A 158 4.46 -2.90 9.84
CA THR A 158 5.15 -2.71 8.56
C THR A 158 4.10 -2.49 7.48
N LEU A 159 4.43 -1.68 6.47
CA LEU A 159 3.47 -1.30 5.44
C LEU A 159 4.13 -1.13 4.07
N ASP A 160 3.30 -1.10 3.03
CA ASP A 160 3.65 -0.76 1.65
C ASP A 160 4.76 -1.65 1.06
N GLY A 161 4.60 -2.96 1.23
CA GLY A 161 5.55 -3.94 0.72
C GLY A 161 5.44 -4.10 -0.78
N THR A 162 6.53 -3.81 -1.50
CA THR A 162 6.68 -4.01 -2.95
C THR A 162 7.70 -5.09 -3.29
N PHE A 163 7.61 -5.64 -4.49
CA PHE A 163 8.51 -6.68 -4.98
C PHE A 163 9.70 -6.11 -5.74
N TRP A 164 10.88 -6.68 -5.50
CA TRP A 164 12.07 -6.46 -6.30
C TRP A 164 12.89 -7.75 -6.46
N ARG A 165 13.45 -7.96 -7.67
CA ARG A 165 14.47 -8.99 -7.90
C ARG A 165 15.81 -8.29 -8.11
N ASP A 166 16.73 -8.49 -7.18
CA ASP A 166 18.03 -7.81 -7.21
C ASP A 166 19.04 -8.50 -8.15
N THR A 167 20.19 -7.92 -8.30
CA THR A 167 21.29 -8.38 -9.18
C THR A 167 21.83 -9.77 -8.81
N ASP A 168 21.64 -10.20 -7.56
CA ASP A 168 21.93 -11.56 -7.10
C ASP A 168 20.86 -12.60 -7.51
N ASN A 169 19.86 -12.15 -8.30
CA ASN A 169 18.70 -12.92 -8.76
C ASN A 169 17.75 -13.38 -7.63
N LYS A 170 17.91 -12.89 -6.42
CA LYS A 170 17.02 -13.18 -5.31
C LYS A 170 15.80 -12.25 -5.28
N PRO A 171 14.63 -12.78 -4.91
CA PRO A 171 13.45 -11.97 -4.70
C PRO A 171 13.50 -11.28 -3.32
N TYR A 172 13.10 -10.02 -3.28
CA TYR A 172 13.00 -9.22 -2.06
C TYR A 172 11.64 -8.56 -1.96
N MET A 173 11.18 -8.38 -0.73
CA MET A 173 10.16 -7.40 -0.40
C MET A 173 10.88 -6.17 0.17
N VAL A 174 10.59 -5.00 -0.43
CA VAL A 174 11.00 -3.69 0.10
C VAL A 174 9.76 -3.05 0.70
N PHE A 175 9.86 -2.54 1.92
CA PHE A 175 8.69 -2.09 2.68
C PHE A 175 9.05 -0.98 3.66
N CYS A 176 8.03 -0.33 4.23
CA CYS A 176 8.19 0.68 5.27
C CYS A 176 8.06 0.07 6.67
N GLY A 177 9.00 0.39 7.55
CA GLY A 177 8.82 0.26 8.99
C GLY A 177 8.11 1.50 9.53
N GLU A 178 6.91 1.34 10.10
CA GLU A 178 6.07 2.45 10.49
C GLU A 178 6.71 3.31 11.61
N TRP A 179 6.63 4.63 11.49
CA TRP A 179 7.25 5.60 12.39
C TRP A 179 6.67 5.63 13.81
N LEU A 180 5.47 5.12 14.01
CA LEU A 180 4.75 5.21 15.29
C LEU A 180 5.55 4.71 16.50
N GLN A 181 6.25 3.56 16.35
CA GLN A 181 7.09 3.01 17.40
C GLN A 181 8.52 3.58 17.38
N ASN A 182 9.13 3.70 16.20
CA ASN A 182 10.52 4.09 16.03
C ASN A 182 10.74 5.61 16.04
N TRP A 183 9.68 6.39 15.83
CA TRP A 183 9.71 7.84 15.69
C TRP A 183 10.59 8.36 14.54
N ASN A 184 10.92 7.49 13.61
CA ASN A 184 11.67 7.77 12.39
C ASN A 184 11.44 6.60 11.45
N GLY A 185 10.53 6.75 10.51
CA GLY A 185 10.16 5.71 9.53
C GLY A 185 11.39 5.21 8.79
N THR A 186 11.35 3.95 8.41
CA THR A 186 12.43 3.28 7.66
C THR A 186 11.91 2.73 6.36
N ILE A 187 12.77 2.70 5.34
CA ILE A 187 12.62 1.79 4.20
C ILE A 187 13.55 0.61 4.46
N GLU A 188 13.01 -0.59 4.35
CA GLU A 188 13.69 -1.84 4.68
C GLU A 188 13.54 -2.84 3.56
N LYS A 189 14.43 -3.83 3.52
CA LYS A 189 14.31 -5.02 2.65
C LYS A 189 14.32 -6.30 3.47
N ILE A 190 13.66 -7.33 2.95
CA ILE A 190 13.78 -8.71 3.40
C ILE A 190 13.80 -9.64 2.19
N GLU A 191 14.65 -10.67 2.23
CA GLU A 191 14.68 -11.69 1.18
C GLU A 191 13.39 -12.53 1.27
N LEU A 192 12.75 -12.79 0.13
CA LEU A 192 11.64 -13.73 0.00
C LEU A 192 12.16 -15.11 -0.36
N LYS A 193 11.42 -16.15 0.02
CA LYS A 193 11.64 -17.49 -0.55
C LYS A 193 11.40 -17.44 -2.07
N PRO A 194 12.06 -18.28 -2.87
CA PRO A 194 11.94 -18.22 -4.34
C PRO A 194 10.51 -18.36 -4.87
N ASP A 195 9.64 -19.05 -4.14
CA ASP A 195 8.21 -19.24 -4.46
C ASP A 195 7.29 -18.21 -3.78
N PHE A 196 7.87 -17.23 -3.09
CA PHE A 196 7.18 -16.20 -2.30
C PHE A 196 6.34 -16.72 -1.13
N SER A 197 6.52 -17.97 -0.73
CA SER A 197 5.76 -18.58 0.38
C SER A 197 6.13 -18.06 1.77
N GLY A 198 7.13 -17.21 1.88
CA GLY A 198 7.61 -16.63 3.14
C GLY A 198 8.88 -15.83 2.96
N THR A 199 9.49 -15.42 4.07
CA THR A 199 10.71 -14.62 4.12
C THR A 199 11.91 -15.44 4.57
N VAL A 200 13.13 -14.92 4.30
CA VAL A 200 14.40 -15.51 4.70
C VAL A 200 15.21 -14.48 5.50
N GLY A 201 15.62 -14.85 6.71
CA GLY A 201 16.43 -14.00 7.57
C GLY A 201 15.65 -12.84 8.19
N GLU A 202 16.38 -11.79 8.59
CA GLU A 202 15.83 -10.60 9.25
C GLU A 202 15.82 -9.39 8.30
N PRO A 203 14.87 -8.45 8.50
CA PRO A 203 14.84 -7.22 7.73
C PRO A 203 16.10 -6.37 7.91
N LYS A 204 16.52 -5.70 6.83
CA LYS A 204 17.63 -4.74 6.84
C LYS A 204 17.12 -3.36 6.46
N VAL A 205 17.49 -2.35 7.26
CA VAL A 205 17.20 -0.94 6.96
C VAL A 205 18.06 -0.50 5.77
N LEU A 206 17.42 0.11 4.78
CA LEU A 206 18.07 0.73 3.63
C LEU A 206 18.36 2.21 3.91
N PHE A 207 17.34 2.94 4.39
CA PHE A 207 17.47 4.33 4.84
C PHE A 207 16.28 4.73 5.74
N ARG A 208 16.34 5.93 6.31
CA ARG A 208 15.35 6.50 7.22
C ARG A 208 14.74 7.77 6.66
N ALA A 209 13.59 8.15 7.16
CA ALA A 209 12.94 9.43 6.80
C ALA A 209 13.87 10.62 7.01
N SER A 210 14.67 10.61 8.10
CA SER A 210 15.64 11.65 8.42
C SER A 210 16.79 11.82 7.43
N ASP A 211 17.06 10.80 6.60
CA ASP A 211 18.17 10.83 5.64
C ASP A 211 17.83 11.68 4.41
N SER A 212 16.56 12.06 4.26
CA SER A 212 16.11 12.89 3.16
C SER A 212 16.31 14.38 3.42
N PRO A 213 16.87 15.14 2.48
CA PRO A 213 17.02 16.59 2.59
C PRO A 213 15.70 17.35 2.37
N TRP A 214 14.69 16.75 1.74
CA TRP A 214 13.42 17.39 1.38
C TRP A 214 12.27 17.07 2.34
N SER A 215 12.25 15.90 2.97
CA SER A 215 11.20 15.51 3.91
C SER A 215 11.28 16.32 5.20
N ARG A 216 10.39 17.29 5.38
CA ARG A 216 10.46 18.29 6.44
C ARG A 216 9.11 18.54 7.08
N GLU A 217 9.16 18.88 8.38
CA GLU A 217 8.02 19.37 9.16
C GLU A 217 8.46 20.49 10.11
N LYS A 218 7.51 21.08 10.83
CA LYS A 218 7.78 21.96 11.96
C LYS A 218 7.46 21.23 13.24
N ASP A 219 8.35 21.33 14.22
CA ASP A 219 8.08 20.86 15.57
C ASP A 219 7.12 21.81 16.33
N SER A 220 6.80 21.50 17.59
CA SER A 220 5.92 22.32 18.43
C SER A 220 6.42 23.73 18.65
N ASP A 221 7.73 23.95 18.54
CA ASP A 221 8.39 25.24 18.77
C ASP A 221 8.60 26.01 17.45
N GLY A 222 8.17 25.43 16.32
CA GLY A 222 8.28 26.01 14.98
C GLY A 222 9.62 25.80 14.29
N ASN A 223 10.53 25.01 14.86
CA ASN A 223 11.80 24.67 14.24
C ASN A 223 11.60 23.66 13.11
N ILE A 224 12.40 23.80 12.05
CA ILE A 224 12.39 22.84 10.92
C ILE A 224 13.11 21.57 11.35
N THR A 225 12.45 20.43 11.19
CA THR A 225 12.97 19.08 11.43
C THR A 225 12.58 18.16 10.28
N TRP A 226 13.03 16.91 10.32
CA TRP A 226 12.60 15.92 9.31
C TRP A 226 11.17 15.43 9.59
N ASN A 227 10.42 15.11 8.54
CA ASN A 227 9.20 14.36 8.68
C ASN A 227 9.52 12.89 9.02
N LYS A 228 8.66 12.25 9.80
CA LYS A 228 8.89 10.91 10.35
C LYS A 228 8.43 9.78 9.43
N VAL A 229 7.63 10.11 8.43
CA VAL A 229 6.91 9.13 7.60
C VAL A 229 7.75 8.66 6.44
N THR A 230 7.71 7.36 6.18
CA THR A 230 8.13 6.74 4.91
C THR A 230 6.97 5.92 4.38
N ASP A 231 6.56 6.16 3.13
CA ASP A 231 5.48 5.46 2.46
C ASP A 231 5.90 5.02 1.05
N GLY A 232 5.25 3.99 0.52
CA GLY A 232 5.21 3.60 -0.87
C GLY A 232 6.54 3.46 -1.59
N PRO A 233 7.48 2.61 -1.12
CA PRO A 233 8.69 2.33 -1.88
C PRO A 233 8.33 1.61 -3.19
N TRP A 234 8.90 2.09 -4.31
CA TRP A 234 8.79 1.42 -5.60
C TRP A 234 10.12 1.49 -6.35
N LEU A 235 10.62 0.34 -6.79
CA LEU A 235 11.92 0.25 -7.42
C LEU A 235 11.84 0.24 -8.95
N PHE A 236 12.86 0.79 -9.58
CA PHE A 236 12.97 0.83 -11.04
C PHE A 236 14.43 0.89 -11.49
N LEU A 237 14.67 0.52 -12.74
CA LEU A 237 15.95 0.76 -13.42
C LEU A 237 15.77 1.89 -14.45
N THR A 238 16.75 2.77 -14.50
CA THR A 238 16.87 3.75 -15.59
C THR A 238 17.44 3.08 -16.87
N GLY A 239 17.40 3.80 -17.99
CA GLY A 239 17.97 3.33 -19.24
C GLY A 239 19.49 3.10 -19.19
N THR A 240 20.19 3.74 -18.25
CA THR A 240 21.62 3.52 -17.97
C THR A 240 21.88 2.37 -17.00
N GLY A 241 20.81 1.70 -16.51
CA GLY A 241 20.89 0.61 -15.53
C GLY A 241 21.05 1.05 -14.09
N ARG A 242 20.87 2.34 -13.78
CA ARG A 242 20.90 2.84 -12.40
C ARG A 242 19.66 2.41 -11.65
N LEU A 243 19.84 1.84 -10.45
CA LEU A 243 18.72 1.46 -9.59
C LEU A 243 18.18 2.68 -8.85
N GLY A 244 16.90 2.98 -9.05
CA GLY A 244 16.16 4.03 -8.37
C GLY A 244 15.05 3.48 -7.49
N MET A 245 14.65 4.26 -6.48
CA MET A 245 13.52 3.99 -5.60
C MET A 245 12.69 5.25 -5.43
N LEU A 246 11.43 5.18 -5.85
CA LEU A 246 10.40 6.14 -5.48
C LEU A 246 9.98 5.88 -4.03
N TRP A 247 9.74 6.92 -3.27
CA TRP A 247 9.17 6.83 -1.94
C TRP A 247 8.52 8.15 -1.53
N THR A 248 7.64 8.13 -0.56
CA THR A 248 6.81 9.28 -0.22
C THR A 248 6.97 9.66 1.24
N SER A 249 6.87 10.95 1.51
CA SER A 249 6.81 11.54 2.84
C SER A 249 6.02 12.84 2.79
N TRP A 250 6.15 13.67 3.81
CA TRP A 250 5.47 14.95 3.91
C TRP A 250 6.47 16.10 3.91
N VAL A 251 6.07 17.21 3.31
CA VAL A 251 6.80 18.49 3.36
C VAL A 251 5.84 19.54 3.92
N PHE A 252 6.03 19.95 5.18
CA PHE A 252 5.19 20.93 5.86
C PHE A 252 3.67 20.69 5.75
N GLY A 253 3.28 19.41 5.90
CA GLY A 253 1.87 19.01 5.85
C GLY A 253 1.35 18.65 4.45
N GLU A 254 2.19 18.69 3.42
CA GLU A 254 1.85 18.31 2.06
C GLU A 254 2.49 16.97 1.67
N TYR A 255 1.68 16.01 1.27
CA TYR A 255 2.11 14.67 0.86
C TYR A 255 2.90 14.74 -0.44
N THR A 256 4.10 14.18 -0.50
CA THR A 256 5.03 14.50 -1.58
C THR A 256 5.93 13.32 -1.93
N GLN A 257 6.17 13.13 -3.22
CA GLN A 257 7.00 12.05 -3.78
C GLN A 257 8.45 12.47 -3.93
N GLY A 258 9.37 11.65 -3.40
CA GLY A 258 10.81 11.77 -3.65
C GLY A 258 11.37 10.58 -4.40
N VAL A 259 12.65 10.64 -4.70
CA VAL A 259 13.41 9.55 -5.30
C VAL A 259 14.80 9.45 -4.68
N ALA A 260 15.25 8.22 -4.49
CA ALA A 260 16.63 7.90 -4.10
C ALA A 260 17.26 6.98 -5.15
N TYR A 261 18.58 7.04 -5.29
CA TYR A 261 19.32 6.17 -6.20
C TYR A 261 20.39 5.39 -5.45
N SER A 262 20.53 4.11 -5.77
CA SER A 262 21.60 3.28 -5.23
C SER A 262 22.93 3.57 -5.92
N GLU A 263 23.99 3.79 -5.14
CA GLU A 263 25.35 3.95 -5.69
C GLU A 263 25.93 2.62 -6.16
N SER A 264 25.65 1.52 -5.46
CA SER A 264 26.13 0.19 -5.84
C SER A 264 25.36 -0.44 -7.01
N GLY A 265 24.18 0.12 -7.35
CA GLY A 265 23.23 -0.50 -8.28
C GLY A 265 22.48 -1.72 -7.71
N THR A 266 22.63 -2.00 -6.41
CA THR A 266 21.92 -3.07 -5.69
C THR A 266 21.06 -2.50 -4.55
N LEU A 267 20.20 -3.33 -3.96
CA LEU A 267 19.40 -2.93 -2.80
C LEU A 267 20.25 -2.52 -1.58
N ASP A 268 21.48 -3.00 -1.46
CA ASP A 268 22.32 -2.65 -0.30
C ASP A 268 22.81 -1.20 -0.29
N GLY A 269 22.63 -0.45 -1.39
CA GLY A 269 22.99 0.95 -1.46
C GLY A 269 24.50 1.24 -1.48
N PRO A 270 25.00 2.34 -0.90
CA PRO A 270 24.22 3.37 -0.20
C PRO A 270 23.19 4.06 -1.07
N TRP A 271 22.10 4.53 -0.46
CA TRP A 271 21.01 5.21 -1.14
C TRP A 271 21.17 6.73 -1.05
N ILE A 272 21.35 7.37 -2.20
CA ILE A 272 21.52 8.82 -2.31
C ILE A 272 20.17 9.45 -2.63
N GLN A 273 19.70 10.29 -1.72
CA GLN A 273 18.45 11.02 -1.88
C GLN A 273 18.61 12.17 -2.87
N GLU A 274 17.67 12.33 -3.79
CA GLU A 274 17.59 13.58 -4.57
C GLU A 274 17.28 14.75 -3.62
N PRO A 275 17.83 15.96 -3.90
CA PRO A 275 17.71 17.07 -2.99
C PRO A 275 16.30 17.66 -2.87
N ASN A 276 15.45 17.44 -3.86
CA ASN A 276 14.10 17.96 -3.94
C ASN A 276 13.08 16.86 -4.28
N PRO A 277 11.81 17.04 -3.89
CA PRO A 277 10.72 16.22 -4.39
C PRO A 277 10.62 16.27 -5.91
N ILE A 278 10.06 15.22 -6.51
CA ILE A 278 9.88 15.13 -7.97
C ILE A 278 8.46 15.43 -8.42
N THR A 279 7.53 15.61 -7.48
CA THR A 279 6.13 15.95 -7.78
C THR A 279 5.72 17.28 -7.15
N PRO A 280 4.65 17.90 -7.65
CA PRO A 280 3.97 18.97 -6.93
C PRO A 280 3.50 18.51 -5.54
N PRO A 281 3.22 19.46 -4.63
CA PRO A 281 2.62 19.15 -3.33
C PRO A 281 1.29 18.39 -3.46
N ASN A 282 1.02 17.54 -2.47
CA ASN A 282 -0.17 16.69 -2.39
C ASN A 282 -0.27 15.60 -3.47
N PHE A 283 0.85 15.22 -4.08
CA PHE A 283 0.99 14.05 -4.94
C PHE A 283 1.99 13.08 -4.35
N GLY A 284 1.61 11.82 -4.18
CA GLY A 284 2.49 10.81 -3.61
C GLY A 284 2.03 9.39 -3.83
N HIS A 285 2.82 8.45 -3.30
CA HIS A 285 2.64 7.01 -3.39
C HIS A 285 2.50 6.55 -4.83
N SER A 286 3.55 6.77 -5.60
CA SER A 286 3.58 6.46 -7.03
C SER A 286 4.22 5.12 -7.31
N MET A 287 3.76 4.50 -8.39
CA MET A 287 4.30 3.27 -8.94
C MET A 287 4.48 3.40 -10.44
N LEU A 288 5.43 2.64 -11.01
CA LEU A 288 5.70 2.67 -12.44
C LEU A 288 5.18 1.40 -13.11
N PHE A 289 4.66 1.55 -14.30
CA PHE A 289 4.29 0.45 -15.18
C PHE A 289 4.57 0.81 -16.63
N GLN A 290 4.65 -0.18 -17.51
CA GLN A 290 4.84 0.03 -18.93
C GLN A 290 3.53 -0.26 -19.67
N ARG A 291 3.09 0.68 -20.51
CA ARG A 291 1.94 0.47 -21.41
C ARG A 291 2.27 -0.59 -22.47
N PHE A 292 1.23 -1.12 -23.13
CA PHE A 292 1.42 -2.11 -24.20
C PHE A 292 2.19 -1.60 -25.43
N ASP A 293 2.28 -0.29 -25.60
CA ASP A 293 3.10 0.37 -26.64
C ASP A 293 4.54 0.66 -26.23
N GLY A 294 4.90 0.25 -24.98
CA GLY A 294 6.26 0.42 -24.46
C GLY A 294 6.51 1.73 -23.70
N GLN A 295 5.55 2.68 -23.67
CA GLN A 295 5.67 3.93 -22.91
C GLN A 295 5.63 3.65 -21.41
N TRP A 296 6.61 4.18 -20.67
CA TRP A 296 6.61 4.16 -19.22
C TRP A 296 5.63 5.18 -18.64
N MET A 297 4.86 4.73 -17.67
CA MET A 297 3.86 5.52 -16.97
C MET A 297 4.11 5.48 -15.46
N MET A 298 3.73 6.54 -14.79
CA MET A 298 3.61 6.63 -13.34
C MET A 298 2.13 6.69 -12.98
N SER A 299 1.65 5.77 -12.15
CA SER A 299 0.40 5.91 -11.42
C SER A 299 0.69 6.54 -10.06
N ILE A 300 -0.14 7.49 -9.63
CA ILE A 300 0.05 8.27 -8.41
C ILE A 300 -1.30 8.80 -7.96
N HIS A 301 -1.49 9.09 -6.67
CA HIS A 301 -2.69 9.80 -6.27
C HIS A 301 -2.41 11.22 -5.79
N SER A 302 -3.40 12.10 -5.97
CA SER A 302 -3.41 13.41 -5.34
C SER A 302 -4.35 13.47 -4.15
N HIS A 303 -4.04 14.35 -3.20
CA HIS A 303 -4.94 14.77 -2.14
C HIS A 303 -5.78 15.96 -2.66
N ALA A 304 -7.10 15.82 -2.63
CA ALA A 304 -8.05 16.86 -2.97
C ALA A 304 -9.16 16.92 -1.92
N ASN A 305 -9.94 17.99 -1.93
CA ASN A 305 -11.12 18.08 -1.10
C ASN A 305 -12.38 17.92 -1.96
N ASP A 306 -13.33 17.11 -1.47
CA ASP A 306 -14.66 17.03 -2.10
C ASP A 306 -15.51 18.28 -1.79
N SER A 307 -16.72 18.34 -2.35
CA SER A 307 -17.67 19.45 -2.13
C SER A 307 -18.10 19.65 -0.67
N LYS A 308 -17.81 18.69 0.22
CA LYS A 308 -18.07 18.74 1.67
C LYS A 308 -16.81 19.02 2.49
N GLY A 309 -15.67 19.36 1.83
CA GLY A 309 -14.38 19.61 2.48
C GLY A 309 -13.69 18.36 3.01
N ARG A 310 -14.11 17.15 2.63
CA ARG A 310 -13.46 15.91 3.06
C ARG A 310 -12.32 15.57 2.10
N THR A 311 -11.16 15.24 2.64
CA THR A 311 -10.04 14.80 1.82
C THR A 311 -10.37 13.51 1.06
N VAL A 312 -10.20 13.56 -0.25
CA VAL A 312 -10.34 12.43 -1.17
C VAL A 312 -9.02 12.17 -1.88
N ARG A 313 -8.83 10.95 -2.34
CA ARG A 313 -7.67 10.56 -3.14
C ARG A 313 -8.12 10.33 -4.58
N ILE A 314 -7.43 10.96 -5.53
CA ILE A 314 -7.75 10.88 -6.96
C ILE A 314 -6.54 10.27 -7.66
N PRO A 315 -6.69 9.14 -8.37
CA PRO A 315 -5.61 8.55 -9.15
C PRO A 315 -5.31 9.39 -10.40
N HIS A 316 -4.03 9.49 -10.73
CA HIS A 316 -3.52 10.15 -11.93
C HIS A 316 -2.51 9.26 -12.65
N LEU A 317 -2.32 9.51 -13.93
CA LEU A 317 -1.32 8.86 -14.77
C LEU A 317 -0.47 9.93 -15.45
N PHE A 318 0.85 9.82 -15.29
CA PHE A 318 1.83 10.67 -15.97
C PHE A 318 2.73 9.81 -16.84
N GLU A 319 3.09 10.31 -18.01
CA GLU A 319 4.18 9.72 -18.78
C GLU A 319 5.50 10.02 -18.09
N VAL A 320 6.39 9.05 -18.08
CA VAL A 320 7.74 9.22 -17.55
C VAL A 320 8.79 8.81 -18.57
N ASP A 321 9.94 9.42 -18.45
CA ASP A 321 11.12 9.06 -19.22
C ASP A 321 12.16 8.44 -18.27
N LEU A 322 12.55 7.21 -18.57
CA LEU A 322 13.60 6.48 -17.88
C LEU A 322 14.84 6.28 -18.76
N SER A 323 14.88 6.82 -19.99
CA SER A 323 15.95 6.54 -20.95
C SER A 323 17.33 7.06 -20.53
N GLY A 324 17.37 8.10 -19.71
CA GLY A 324 18.58 8.69 -19.15
C GLY A 324 19.03 8.06 -17.84
N ASP A 325 19.76 8.83 -17.05
CA ASP A 325 20.30 8.44 -15.74
C ASP A 325 19.35 8.72 -14.56
N LYS A 326 18.27 9.43 -14.82
CA LYS A 326 17.23 9.81 -13.84
C LYS A 326 15.83 9.63 -14.40
N LEU A 327 14.87 9.43 -13.50
CA LEU A 327 13.46 9.49 -13.83
C LEU A 327 13.03 10.95 -14.07
N ILE A 328 12.33 11.19 -15.17
CA ILE A 328 11.75 12.49 -15.53
C ILE A 328 10.25 12.31 -15.74
N ILE A 329 9.42 13.10 -15.07
CA ILE A 329 7.98 13.19 -15.30
C ILE A 329 7.75 14.18 -16.44
N LYS A 330 6.94 13.77 -17.47
CA LYS A 330 6.61 14.59 -18.65
C LYS A 330 5.35 15.41 -18.46
#